data_99dae62b36f192ec7839cea46bedcbd3
#
_entry.id   99dae62b36f192ec7839cea46bedcbd3
#
_cell.length_a   1.000
_cell.length_b   1.000
_cell.length_c   1.000
_cell.angle_alpha   90.00
_cell.angle_beta   90.00
_cell.angle_gamma   90.00
#
_symmetry.space_group_name_H-M   'P 1'
#
loop_
_entity.id
_entity.type
_entity.pdbx_description
1 polymer ?
#
loop_
_entity_poly.entity_id
_entity_poly.type
_entity_poly.pdbx_seq_one_letter_code
_entity_poly.pdbx_strand_id
1 'polypeptide(L)'
;MKKFNVIKIFALVALMIMVCSCFIGCRKPYDKPEFVTIEPSQTAFLVPLVGDSSNQASFESEDMLLQAKVATKEIQIPHRWVQTGRQHWMGEWKASATLIVVERKPVSRSWESGDSAATSSNKAIFGETADNIGIYVGMNCTAMIEEKDAAKFLYRYNNTPLETIIDTDIKKMVEDRFNIETALVLSTDLGTKKGEIMEKVKTYVVDYFKDYGITITVLGLKEGVSFENPEIQKALDAKFASEQDLVIQQNKNEAAIAKAEAEAQAVIIAAEAQAKANETLAKSITDAILEQMYYEKWNGELPYFYGADGDLLIEIPTP
;
A
#
# COMPACT_ATOMS: atom_id res chain seq x y z
N MET A 1 -18.48 -99.74 21.46
CA MET A 1 -18.08 -99.20 20.14
C MET A 1 -18.57 -97.77 19.83
N LYS A 2 -19.68 -97.25 20.39
CA LYS A 2 -20.17 -95.88 20.11
C LYS A 2 -19.35 -94.73 20.66
N LYS A 3 -18.63 -94.86 21.84
CA LYS A 3 -17.79 -93.82 22.45
C LYS A 3 -16.52 -93.46 21.67
N PHE A 4 -15.96 -94.48 20.94
CA PHE A 4 -14.73 -94.29 20.17
C PHE A 4 -14.97 -93.43 18.89
N ASN A 5 -16.16 -93.46 18.31
CA ASN A 5 -16.51 -92.62 17.14
C ASN A 5 -16.76 -91.20 17.53
N VAL A 6 -17.30 -90.89 18.71
CA VAL A 6 -17.56 -89.51 19.16
C VAL A 6 -16.27 -88.80 19.40
N ILE A 7 -15.24 -89.47 20.00
CA ILE A 7 -13.89 -88.85 20.20
C ILE A 7 -13.23 -88.51 18.84
N LYS A 8 -13.37 -89.40 17.83
CA LYS A 8 -12.80 -89.14 16.51
C LYS A 8 -13.48 -88.01 15.82
N ILE A 9 -14.79 -87.82 15.97
CA ILE A 9 -15.55 -86.70 15.39
C ILE A 9 -15.15 -85.39 16.09
N PHE A 10 -15.00 -85.41 17.43
CA PHE A 10 -14.51 -84.22 18.15
C PHE A 10 -13.09 -83.83 17.76
N ALA A 11 -12.17 -84.83 17.61
CA ALA A 11 -10.81 -84.59 17.16
C ALA A 11 -10.78 -84.01 15.72
N LEU A 12 -11.66 -84.47 14.82
CA LEU A 12 -11.78 -84.00 13.42
C LEU A 12 -12.36 -82.56 13.35
N VAL A 13 -13.32 -82.25 14.20
CA VAL A 13 -13.90 -80.91 14.33
C VAL A 13 -12.86 -79.97 14.95
N ALA A 14 -12.12 -80.36 15.99
CA ALA A 14 -11.07 -79.55 16.55
C ALA A 14 -9.93 -79.32 15.56
N LEU A 15 -9.56 -80.31 14.75
CA LEU A 15 -8.59 -80.14 13.66
C LEU A 15 -9.07 -79.17 12.59
N MET A 16 -10.35 -79.26 12.23
CA MET A 16 -10.96 -78.41 11.24
C MET A 16 -11.04 -76.94 11.71
N ILE A 17 -11.35 -76.68 13.01
CA ILE A 17 -11.33 -75.37 13.61
C ILE A 17 -9.90 -74.82 13.65
N MET A 18 -8.92 -75.65 13.97
CA MET A 18 -7.49 -75.28 14.01
C MET A 18 -7.00 -74.92 12.60
N VAL A 19 -7.37 -75.65 11.57
CA VAL A 19 -7.03 -75.35 10.18
C VAL A 19 -7.74 -74.07 9.72
N CYS A 20 -9.04 -73.91 10.03
CA CYS A 20 -9.75 -72.66 9.70
C CYS A 20 -9.16 -71.42 10.39
N SER A 21 -8.72 -71.56 11.67
CA SER A 21 -8.06 -70.41 12.39
C SER A 21 -6.71 -70.04 11.78
N CYS A 22 -5.98 -71.00 11.19
CA CYS A 22 -4.74 -70.70 10.46
C CYS A 22 -4.93 -69.90 9.18
N PHE A 23 -6.09 -70.05 8.51
CA PHE A 23 -6.39 -69.31 7.29
C PHE A 23 -6.87 -67.86 7.56
N ILE A 24 -7.45 -67.59 8.72
CA ILE A 24 -7.90 -66.24 9.11
C ILE A 24 -6.75 -65.28 9.35
N GLY A 25 -5.57 -65.78 9.79
CA GLY A 25 -4.39 -64.99 10.07
C GLY A 25 -3.49 -64.63 8.88
N CYS A 26 -3.78 -65.19 7.68
CA CYS A 26 -2.88 -65.07 6.51
C CYS A 26 -3.35 -64.01 5.50
N ARG A 27 -4.12 -62.99 5.92
CA ARG A 27 -4.55 -61.89 5.05
C ARG A 27 -3.79 -60.62 5.30
N LYS A 28 -3.49 -59.89 4.26
CA LYS A 28 -2.99 -58.52 4.39
C LYS A 28 -4.00 -57.71 5.21
N PRO A 29 -3.54 -56.85 6.15
CA PRO A 29 -4.40 -55.89 6.83
C PRO A 29 -5.14 -55.02 5.80
N TYR A 30 -6.39 -54.64 6.10
CA TYR A 30 -7.10 -53.70 5.24
C TYR A 30 -6.39 -52.35 5.27
N ASP A 31 -6.32 -51.75 4.10
CA ASP A 31 -5.86 -50.36 3.97
C ASP A 31 -6.85 -49.42 4.68
N LYS A 32 -6.31 -48.41 5.37
CA LYS A 32 -7.10 -47.34 5.97
C LYS A 32 -6.94 -46.13 5.04
N PRO A 33 -7.96 -45.81 4.21
CA PRO A 33 -7.85 -44.71 3.28
C PRO A 33 -7.67 -43.38 4.05
N GLU A 34 -6.70 -42.60 3.63
CA GLU A 34 -6.45 -41.26 4.14
C GLU A 34 -7.02 -40.24 3.14
N PHE A 35 -7.97 -39.42 3.59
CA PHE A 35 -8.57 -38.38 2.80
C PHE A 35 -8.10 -37.03 3.29
N VAL A 36 -7.75 -36.14 2.37
CA VAL A 36 -7.36 -34.75 2.67
C VAL A 36 -8.30 -33.82 1.94
N THR A 37 -8.89 -32.88 2.69
CA THR A 37 -9.77 -31.84 2.16
C THR A 37 -8.92 -30.64 1.77
N ILE A 38 -9.19 -30.07 0.59
CA ILE A 38 -8.51 -28.91 0.02
C ILE A 38 -9.45 -27.70 0.10
N GLU A 39 -9.05 -26.68 0.80
CA GLU A 39 -9.80 -25.44 0.93
C GLU A 39 -9.85 -24.66 -0.42
N PRO A 40 -10.88 -23.82 -0.67
CA PRO A 40 -10.97 -23.01 -1.88
C PRO A 40 -9.79 -22.04 -2.08
N SER A 41 -9.14 -21.66 -0.99
CA SER A 41 -7.95 -20.79 -0.97
C SER A 41 -6.64 -21.53 -1.21
N GLN A 42 -6.70 -22.84 -1.39
CA GLN A 42 -5.54 -23.72 -1.54
C GLN A 42 -5.47 -24.32 -2.92
N THR A 43 -4.27 -24.59 -3.38
CA THR A 43 -4.00 -25.43 -4.55
C THR A 43 -3.12 -26.58 -4.10
N ALA A 44 -3.55 -27.79 -4.35
CA ALA A 44 -2.84 -28.99 -3.95
C ALA A 44 -2.25 -29.73 -5.14
N PHE A 45 -1.10 -30.36 -4.90
CA PHE A 45 -0.35 -31.16 -5.86
C PHE A 45 -0.09 -32.52 -5.26
N LEU A 46 -0.50 -33.58 -5.95
CA LEU A 46 -0.27 -34.95 -5.54
C LEU A 46 1.01 -35.46 -6.20
N VAL A 47 2.13 -35.46 -5.45
CA VAL A 47 3.44 -35.83 -5.97
C VAL A 47 3.77 -37.28 -5.59
N PRO A 48 4.12 -38.16 -6.56
CA PRO A 48 4.53 -39.53 -6.27
C PRO A 48 5.78 -39.58 -5.40
N LEU A 49 5.76 -40.41 -4.35
CA LEU A 49 6.93 -40.69 -3.50
C LEU A 49 7.83 -41.81 -4.07
N VAL A 50 7.34 -42.48 -5.10
CA VAL A 50 8.00 -43.65 -5.72
C VAL A 50 8.40 -43.29 -7.12
N GLY A 51 9.68 -43.15 -7.35
CA GLY A 51 10.31 -42.86 -8.62
C GLY A 51 11.74 -43.32 -8.66
N ASP A 52 12.45 -42.99 -9.70
CA ASP A 52 13.87 -43.19 -9.78
C ASP A 52 14.61 -42.28 -8.80
N SER A 53 15.62 -42.82 -8.11
CA SER A 53 16.36 -42.11 -7.05
C SER A 53 17.16 -40.89 -7.54
N SER A 54 17.26 -40.70 -8.84
CA SER A 54 17.93 -39.54 -9.44
C SER A 54 17.20 -38.22 -9.26
N ASN A 55 15.89 -38.23 -8.93
CA ASN A 55 15.01 -37.02 -8.96
C ASN A 55 14.49 -36.61 -7.57
N GLN A 56 15.19 -36.92 -6.49
CA GLN A 56 14.71 -36.68 -5.14
C GLN A 56 14.87 -35.25 -4.64
N ALA A 57 15.67 -34.42 -5.27
CA ALA A 57 16.08 -33.12 -4.72
C ALA A 57 15.24 -31.92 -5.20
N SER A 58 14.58 -32.05 -6.34
CA SER A 58 13.77 -30.97 -6.92
C SER A 58 12.70 -31.51 -7.85
N PHE A 59 11.67 -30.70 -8.12
CA PHE A 59 10.68 -31.03 -9.15
C PHE A 59 11.35 -30.99 -10.54
N GLU A 60 11.07 -31.96 -11.40
CA GLU A 60 11.69 -32.07 -12.73
C GLU A 60 11.32 -30.88 -13.64
N SER A 61 10.05 -30.47 -13.57
CA SER A 61 9.54 -29.36 -14.39
C SER A 61 8.24 -28.78 -13.81
N GLU A 62 7.91 -27.57 -14.24
CA GLU A 62 6.62 -26.95 -13.97
C GLU A 62 5.46 -27.75 -14.58
N ASP A 63 5.66 -28.34 -15.77
CA ASP A 63 4.65 -29.15 -16.46
C ASP A 63 4.29 -30.40 -15.65
N MET A 64 5.22 -31.02 -14.96
CA MET A 64 4.96 -32.14 -14.07
C MET A 64 4.05 -31.74 -12.92
N LEU A 65 4.25 -30.55 -12.35
CA LEU A 65 3.40 -30.02 -11.28
C LEU A 65 2.01 -29.66 -11.79
N LEU A 66 1.89 -29.12 -12.98
CA LEU A 66 0.60 -28.85 -13.61
C LEU A 66 -0.24 -30.14 -13.81
N GLN A 67 0.40 -31.24 -14.17
CA GLN A 67 -0.24 -32.55 -14.28
C GLN A 67 -0.59 -33.15 -12.91
N ALA A 68 0.22 -32.88 -11.89
CA ALA A 68 0.00 -33.33 -10.52
C ALA A 68 -1.07 -32.50 -9.76
N LYS A 69 -1.58 -31.43 -10.35
CA LYS A 69 -2.59 -30.55 -9.73
C LYS A 69 -3.90 -31.30 -9.48
N VAL A 70 -4.37 -31.20 -8.24
CA VAL A 70 -5.62 -31.84 -7.81
C VAL A 70 -6.82 -30.95 -8.18
N ALA A 71 -7.75 -31.52 -8.95
CA ALA A 71 -8.95 -30.77 -9.37
C ALA A 71 -10.15 -30.91 -8.41
N THR A 72 -10.06 -31.79 -7.42
CA THR A 72 -11.15 -32.08 -6.48
C THR A 72 -10.93 -31.40 -5.13
N LYS A 73 -12.03 -31.15 -4.39
CA LYS A 73 -11.99 -30.58 -3.05
C LYS A 73 -11.53 -31.60 -1.96
N GLU A 74 -11.53 -32.85 -2.30
CA GLU A 74 -11.09 -33.93 -1.42
C GLU A 74 -10.37 -34.97 -2.26
N ILE A 75 -9.23 -35.43 -1.79
CA ILE A 75 -8.44 -36.46 -2.45
C ILE A 75 -8.05 -37.54 -1.46
N GLN A 76 -8.09 -38.77 -1.94
CA GLN A 76 -7.53 -39.90 -1.20
C GLN A 76 -6.06 -40.05 -1.55
N ILE A 77 -5.20 -40.10 -0.52
CA ILE A 77 -3.79 -40.39 -0.70
C ILE A 77 -3.64 -41.86 -1.09
N PRO A 78 -3.04 -42.18 -2.23
CA PRO A 78 -2.84 -43.55 -2.64
C PRO A 78 -1.79 -44.24 -1.77
N HIS A 79 -2.10 -45.46 -1.31
CA HIS A 79 -1.20 -46.27 -0.52
C HIS A 79 -0.69 -47.43 -1.36
N ARG A 80 0.51 -47.90 -1.02
CA ARG A 80 1.08 -49.14 -1.53
C ARG A 80 1.44 -50.10 -0.40
N TRP A 81 1.29 -51.42 -0.67
CA TRP A 81 1.73 -52.43 0.26
C TRP A 81 3.26 -52.54 0.22
N VAL A 82 3.92 -52.40 1.33
CA VAL A 82 5.36 -52.60 1.49
C VAL A 82 5.57 -53.87 2.35
N GLN A 83 6.08 -54.94 1.72
CA GLN A 83 6.37 -56.18 2.44
C GLN A 83 7.61 -55.99 3.33
N THR A 84 7.48 -56.21 4.61
CA THR A 84 8.57 -56.07 5.61
C THR A 84 9.09 -57.43 6.10
N GLY A 85 8.36 -58.52 5.83
CA GLY A 85 8.72 -59.87 6.30
C GLY A 85 8.72 -60.90 5.16
N ARG A 86 9.01 -62.16 5.55
CA ARG A 86 9.14 -63.28 4.60
C ARG A 86 7.81 -63.68 3.95
N GLN A 87 6.68 -63.40 4.62
CA GLN A 87 5.36 -63.79 4.14
C GLN A 87 4.70 -62.58 3.49
N HIS A 88 3.86 -62.81 2.43
CA HIS A 88 3.21 -61.73 1.66
C HIS A 88 2.22 -60.88 2.47
N TRP A 89 1.76 -61.31 3.63
CA TRP A 89 0.89 -60.57 4.58
C TRP A 89 1.68 -59.85 5.67
N MET A 90 3.00 -60.07 5.74
CA MET A 90 3.89 -59.36 6.64
C MET A 90 4.36 -58.08 5.97
N GLY A 91 3.70 -56.99 6.28
CA GLY A 91 4.01 -55.69 5.71
C GLY A 91 3.10 -54.60 6.26
N GLU A 92 3.22 -53.46 5.69
CA GLU A 92 2.43 -52.28 6.04
C GLU A 92 2.01 -51.50 4.78
N TRP A 93 0.88 -50.83 4.88
CA TRP A 93 0.45 -49.88 3.87
C TRP A 93 1.21 -48.55 4.10
N LYS A 94 1.91 -48.08 3.08
CA LYS A 94 2.62 -46.79 3.09
C LYS A 94 2.06 -45.91 2.00
N ALA A 95 1.97 -44.62 2.28
CA ALA A 95 1.65 -43.63 1.26
C ALA A 95 2.60 -43.73 0.07
N SER A 96 2.07 -43.79 -1.15
CA SER A 96 2.84 -43.83 -2.39
C SER A 96 2.95 -42.45 -3.05
N ALA A 97 2.22 -41.47 -2.56
CA ALA A 97 2.28 -40.09 -2.96
C ALA A 97 2.17 -39.17 -1.74
N THR A 98 2.68 -37.96 -1.85
CA THR A 98 2.50 -36.88 -0.86
C THR A 98 1.66 -35.78 -1.45
N LEU A 99 0.85 -35.14 -0.62
CA LEU A 99 0.08 -33.96 -1.01
C LEU A 99 0.83 -32.72 -0.56
N ILE A 100 1.19 -31.87 -1.51
CA ILE A 100 1.77 -30.54 -1.25
C ILE A 100 0.69 -29.51 -1.47
N VAL A 101 0.44 -28.70 -0.45
CA VAL A 101 -0.60 -27.68 -0.47
C VAL A 101 0.05 -26.30 -0.51
N VAL A 102 -0.29 -25.53 -1.55
CA VAL A 102 0.12 -24.14 -1.70
C VAL A 102 -1.03 -23.25 -1.24
N GLU A 103 -0.78 -22.44 -0.22
CA GLU A 103 -1.72 -21.45 0.30
C GLU A 103 -1.71 -20.22 -0.63
N ARG A 104 -2.93 -19.83 -1.10
CA ARG A 104 -3.10 -18.72 -2.05
C ARG A 104 -3.66 -17.46 -1.43
N LYS A 105 -3.96 -17.48 -0.13
CA LYS A 105 -4.50 -16.33 0.59
C LYS A 105 -3.57 -15.13 0.45
N PRO A 106 -4.12 -13.91 0.28
CA PRO A 106 -3.30 -12.70 0.32
C PRO A 106 -2.60 -12.56 1.67
N VAL A 107 -1.32 -12.28 1.62
CA VAL A 107 -0.47 -12.02 2.78
C VAL A 107 -0.02 -10.57 2.73
N SER A 108 -0.26 -9.85 3.81
CA SER A 108 0.15 -8.45 3.96
C SER A 108 1.27 -8.34 5.00
N ARG A 109 2.30 -7.59 4.63
CA ARG A 109 3.41 -7.25 5.52
C ARG A 109 3.63 -5.75 5.53
N SER A 110 4.07 -5.24 6.67
CA SER A 110 4.48 -3.85 6.84
C SER A 110 5.92 -3.81 7.36
N TRP A 111 6.74 -3.03 6.69
CA TRP A 111 8.11 -2.74 7.10
C TRP A 111 8.14 -1.30 7.61
N GLU A 112 8.30 -1.14 8.92
CA GLU A 112 8.18 0.15 9.62
C GLU A 112 9.53 0.60 10.18
N SER A 113 9.69 1.91 10.35
CA SER A 113 10.92 2.47 10.86
C SER A 113 11.24 2.00 12.29
N GLY A 114 12.51 1.94 12.54
CA GLY A 114 13.18 1.38 13.65
C GLY A 114 12.73 1.72 15.05
N ASP A 115 11.79 1.02 15.56
CA ASP A 115 11.78 0.75 16.98
C ASP A 115 12.89 -0.27 17.31
N SER A 116 13.58 -0.09 18.44
CA SER A 116 14.60 -1.03 18.93
C SER A 116 14.06 -2.48 19.15
N ALA A 117 12.74 -2.63 19.13
CA ALA A 117 12.04 -3.91 19.15
C ALA A 117 11.77 -4.50 17.75
N ALA A 118 12.08 -3.78 16.65
CA ALA A 118 11.85 -4.28 15.31
C ALA A 118 12.77 -5.45 14.99
N THR A 119 12.20 -6.56 14.53
CA THR A 119 12.95 -7.69 13.99
C THR A 119 13.49 -7.33 12.60
N SER A 120 14.50 -8.04 12.11
CA SER A 120 15.05 -7.81 10.77
C SER A 120 14.00 -7.93 9.66
N SER A 121 12.93 -8.70 9.88
CA SER A 121 11.84 -8.91 8.92
C SER A 121 10.89 -7.72 8.80
N ASN A 122 10.67 -6.94 9.86
CA ASN A 122 9.76 -5.79 9.85
C ASN A 122 10.42 -4.42 9.93
N LYS A 123 11.76 -4.33 9.85
CA LYS A 123 12.48 -3.06 9.73
C LYS A 123 12.10 -2.30 8.47
N ALA A 124 12.06 -0.99 8.56
CA ALA A 124 11.92 -0.10 7.42
C ALA A 124 12.95 -0.36 6.32
N ILE A 125 12.60 0.01 5.12
CA ILE A 125 13.48 -0.07 3.95
C ILE A 125 14.55 1.03 4.07
N PHE A 126 15.80 0.63 3.99
CA PHE A 126 16.93 1.56 3.99
C PHE A 126 17.26 1.98 2.56
N GLY A 127 17.65 3.23 2.41
CA GLY A 127 18.19 3.78 1.16
C GLY A 127 19.19 4.90 1.45
N GLU A 128 20.01 5.21 0.46
CA GLU A 128 20.96 6.30 0.51
C GLU A 128 20.67 7.29 -0.63
N THR A 129 20.73 8.56 -0.35
CA THR A 129 20.50 9.63 -1.33
C THR A 129 21.78 10.01 -2.07
N ALA A 130 21.67 10.79 -3.16
CA ALA A 130 22.82 11.23 -3.96
C ALA A 130 23.86 12.05 -3.16
N ASP A 131 23.46 12.66 -2.07
CA ASP A 131 24.31 13.40 -1.12
C ASP A 131 24.77 12.54 0.07
N ASN A 132 24.74 11.20 -0.06
CA ASN A 132 25.17 10.20 0.90
C ASN A 132 24.48 10.31 2.27
N ILE A 133 23.20 10.64 2.26
CA ILE A 133 22.38 10.69 3.48
C ILE A 133 21.56 9.42 3.57
N GLY A 134 21.72 8.67 4.67
CA GLY A 134 20.91 7.48 4.96
C GLY A 134 19.49 7.84 5.32
N ILE A 135 18.55 7.13 4.71
CA ILE A 135 17.11 7.31 4.90
C ILE A 135 16.42 5.99 5.18
N TYR A 136 15.36 6.04 5.97
CA TYR A 136 14.45 4.93 6.22
C TYR A 136 13.06 5.29 5.74
N VAL A 137 12.39 4.32 5.11
CA VAL A 137 11.03 4.49 4.62
C VAL A 137 10.18 3.31 5.03
N GLY A 138 9.07 3.57 5.68
CA GLY A 138 8.07 2.55 5.97
C GLY A 138 7.28 2.18 4.72
N MET A 139 7.22 0.89 4.41
CA MET A 139 6.49 0.37 3.27
C MET A 139 5.55 -0.76 3.66
N ASN A 140 4.51 -0.97 2.88
CA ASN A 140 3.62 -2.11 2.98
C ASN A 140 3.65 -2.90 1.67
N CYS A 141 3.57 -4.22 1.81
CA CYS A 141 3.50 -5.15 0.70
C CYS A 141 2.37 -6.13 0.94
N THR A 142 1.53 -6.35 -0.07
CA THR A 142 0.54 -7.42 -0.08
C THR A 142 0.76 -8.24 -1.33
N ALA A 143 0.96 -9.53 -1.15
CA ALA A 143 1.15 -10.47 -2.24
C ALA A 143 0.25 -11.69 -2.08
N MET A 144 -0.05 -12.33 -3.19
CA MET A 144 -0.82 -13.57 -3.26
C MET A 144 -0.32 -14.46 -4.40
N ILE A 145 -0.72 -15.71 -4.38
CA ILE A 145 -0.44 -16.66 -5.45
C ILE A 145 -1.74 -16.91 -6.21
N GLU A 146 -1.74 -16.70 -7.52
CA GLU A 146 -2.89 -17.05 -8.34
C GLU A 146 -2.92 -18.57 -8.60
N GLU A 147 -4.13 -19.10 -8.79
CA GLU A 147 -4.30 -20.55 -9.01
C GLU A 147 -3.52 -21.08 -10.21
N LYS A 148 -3.45 -20.28 -11.28
CA LYS A 148 -2.70 -20.63 -12.49
C LYS A 148 -1.20 -20.66 -12.27
N ASP A 149 -0.69 -19.85 -11.34
CA ASP A 149 0.74 -19.66 -11.07
C ASP A 149 1.24 -20.52 -9.89
N ALA A 150 0.35 -21.27 -9.23
CA ALA A 150 0.70 -22.09 -8.07
C ALA A 150 1.76 -23.17 -8.37
N ALA A 151 1.73 -23.77 -9.57
CA ALA A 151 2.74 -24.74 -9.99
C ALA A 151 4.11 -24.08 -10.19
N LYS A 152 4.12 -22.92 -10.83
CA LYS A 152 5.31 -22.11 -11.06
C LYS A 152 5.96 -21.66 -9.74
N PHE A 153 5.12 -21.20 -8.81
CA PHE A 153 5.52 -20.85 -7.46
C PHE A 153 6.15 -22.04 -6.72
N LEU A 154 5.46 -23.18 -6.72
CA LEU A 154 5.97 -24.40 -6.07
C LEU A 154 7.28 -24.87 -6.67
N TYR A 155 7.44 -24.80 -7.99
CA TYR A 155 8.66 -25.17 -8.69
C TYR A 155 9.86 -24.29 -8.29
N ARG A 156 9.63 -22.99 -8.07
CA ARG A 156 10.68 -22.01 -7.75
C ARG A 156 11.04 -21.97 -6.27
N TYR A 157 10.04 -22.09 -5.39
CA TYR A 157 10.20 -21.85 -3.96
C TYR A 157 10.03 -23.10 -3.07
N ASN A 158 9.83 -24.28 -3.67
CA ASN A 158 9.75 -25.56 -2.96
C ASN A 158 8.83 -25.53 -1.72
N ASN A 159 7.65 -24.95 -1.85
CA ASN A 159 6.65 -24.82 -0.77
C ASN A 159 7.13 -23.94 0.41
N THR A 160 8.04 -23.01 0.19
CA THR A 160 8.36 -21.99 1.19
C THR A 160 7.14 -21.11 1.42
N PRO A 161 6.75 -20.80 2.68
CA PRO A 161 5.62 -19.92 2.96
C PRO A 161 5.78 -18.54 2.33
N LEU A 162 4.71 -18.04 1.70
CA LEU A 162 4.71 -16.73 1.04
C LEU A 162 5.14 -15.59 1.99
N GLU A 163 4.78 -15.69 3.27
CA GLU A 163 5.21 -14.74 4.30
C GLU A 163 6.73 -14.61 4.40
N THR A 164 7.42 -15.75 4.38
CA THR A 164 8.89 -15.78 4.44
C THR A 164 9.49 -15.14 3.19
N ILE A 165 8.92 -15.41 2.01
CA ILE A 165 9.39 -14.85 0.75
C ILE A 165 9.20 -13.33 0.71
N ILE A 166 8.07 -12.84 1.25
CA ILE A 166 7.84 -11.40 1.36
C ILE A 166 8.88 -10.75 2.27
N ASP A 167 9.18 -11.36 3.41
CA ASP A 167 10.10 -10.81 4.39
C ASP A 167 11.58 -10.95 4.01
N THR A 168 11.91 -11.82 3.05
CA THR A 168 13.28 -12.04 2.57
C THR A 168 13.47 -11.50 1.16
N ASP A 169 12.94 -12.21 0.16
CA ASP A 169 13.28 -11.95 -1.25
C ASP A 169 12.62 -10.69 -1.78
N ILE A 170 11.31 -10.50 -1.49
CA ILE A 170 10.59 -9.32 -1.97
C ILE A 170 11.13 -8.07 -1.27
N LYS A 171 11.29 -8.13 0.06
CA LYS A 171 11.85 -7.01 0.83
C LYS A 171 13.21 -6.59 0.31
N LYS A 172 14.11 -7.56 0.12
CA LYS A 172 15.47 -7.29 -0.38
C LYS A 172 15.46 -6.67 -1.77
N MET A 173 14.61 -7.18 -2.67
CA MET A 173 14.47 -6.60 -4.01
C MET A 173 13.92 -5.17 -3.97
N VAL A 174 12.95 -4.90 -3.09
CA VAL A 174 12.42 -3.56 -2.86
C VAL A 174 13.53 -2.63 -2.33
N GLU A 175 14.32 -3.10 -1.37
CA GLU A 175 15.43 -2.35 -0.77
C GLU A 175 16.52 -2.03 -1.81
N ASP A 176 16.94 -3.04 -2.58
CA ASP A 176 17.92 -2.87 -3.65
C ASP A 176 17.45 -1.85 -4.70
N ARG A 177 16.20 -1.99 -5.16
CA ARG A 177 15.66 -1.09 -6.19
C ARG A 177 15.41 0.32 -5.65
N PHE A 178 14.91 0.43 -4.43
CA PHE A 178 14.73 1.72 -3.75
C PHE A 178 16.06 2.45 -3.62
N ASN A 179 17.11 1.76 -3.23
CA ASN A 179 18.45 2.33 -3.08
C ASN A 179 19.02 2.86 -4.41
N ILE A 180 18.81 2.13 -5.50
CA ILE A 180 19.22 2.57 -6.85
C ILE A 180 18.50 3.88 -7.24
N GLU A 181 17.18 3.98 -7.00
CA GLU A 181 16.42 5.15 -7.38
C GLU A 181 16.70 6.37 -6.47
N THR A 182 16.93 6.14 -5.17
CA THR A 182 17.23 7.22 -4.21
C THR A 182 18.63 7.77 -4.38
N ALA A 183 19.61 6.94 -4.77
CA ALA A 183 20.96 7.38 -5.07
C ALA A 183 21.07 8.39 -6.24
N LEU A 184 19.99 8.56 -7.00
CA LEU A 184 19.91 9.54 -8.11
C LEU A 184 19.28 10.87 -7.66
N VAL A 185 18.82 10.98 -6.41
CA VAL A 185 18.02 12.12 -5.92
C VAL A 185 18.64 12.71 -4.68
N LEU A 186 18.71 14.04 -4.62
CA LEU A 186 19.16 14.75 -3.42
C LEU A 186 18.13 14.62 -2.28
N SER A 187 18.61 14.64 -1.05
CA SER A 187 17.74 14.58 0.15
C SER A 187 16.68 15.68 0.18
N THR A 188 17.00 16.88 -0.32
CA THR A 188 16.08 18.01 -0.42
C THR A 188 14.93 17.80 -1.40
N ASP A 189 15.14 17.02 -2.45
CA ASP A 189 14.17 16.78 -3.52
C ASP A 189 13.33 15.52 -3.26
N LEU A 190 13.70 14.75 -2.28
CA LEU A 190 13.09 13.44 -1.99
C LEU A 190 11.59 13.58 -1.70
N GLY A 191 11.18 14.64 -1.02
CA GLY A 191 9.78 14.92 -0.70
C GLY A 191 8.89 15.04 -1.95
N THR A 192 9.40 15.64 -3.01
CA THR A 192 8.68 15.85 -4.27
C THR A 192 8.75 14.64 -5.20
N LYS A 193 9.86 13.90 -5.19
CA LYS A 193 10.13 12.77 -6.10
C LYS A 193 9.77 11.40 -5.55
N LYS A 194 9.40 11.30 -4.28
CA LYS A 194 9.08 10.01 -3.63
C LYS A 194 8.02 9.19 -4.37
N GLY A 195 7.02 9.87 -4.96
CA GLY A 195 5.98 9.18 -5.73
C GLY A 195 6.51 8.53 -7.01
N GLU A 196 7.38 9.24 -7.73
CA GLU A 196 8.02 8.72 -8.95
C GLU A 196 8.97 7.55 -8.64
N ILE A 197 9.76 7.68 -7.58
CA ILE A 197 10.65 6.61 -7.10
C ILE A 197 9.84 5.35 -6.78
N MET A 198 8.75 5.51 -6.02
CA MET A 198 7.92 4.37 -5.64
C MET A 198 7.25 3.69 -6.82
N GLU A 199 6.80 4.45 -7.83
CA GLU A 199 6.20 3.84 -9.02
C GLU A 199 7.23 3.02 -9.81
N LYS A 200 8.48 3.50 -9.93
CA LYS A 200 9.57 2.75 -10.55
C LYS A 200 9.90 1.48 -9.78
N VAL A 201 10.03 1.58 -8.45
CA VAL A 201 10.27 0.43 -7.56
C VAL A 201 9.16 -0.60 -7.70
N LYS A 202 7.90 -0.15 -7.58
CA LYS A 202 6.72 -1.01 -7.69
C LYS A 202 6.67 -1.73 -9.03
N THR A 203 6.80 -1.01 -10.14
CA THR A 203 6.76 -1.60 -11.47
C THR A 203 7.81 -2.68 -11.63
N TYR A 204 9.05 -2.39 -11.25
CA TYR A 204 10.14 -3.35 -11.35
C TYR A 204 9.91 -4.60 -10.49
N VAL A 205 9.52 -4.43 -9.24
CA VAL A 205 9.33 -5.54 -8.30
C VAL A 205 8.13 -6.40 -8.69
N VAL A 206 7.02 -5.78 -9.10
CA VAL A 206 5.81 -6.50 -9.56
C VAL A 206 6.12 -7.33 -10.79
N ASP A 207 6.78 -6.76 -11.79
CA ASP A 207 7.14 -7.47 -13.03
C ASP A 207 8.09 -8.63 -12.76
N TYR A 208 9.08 -8.41 -11.89
CA TYR A 208 10.04 -9.45 -11.54
C TYR A 208 9.37 -10.67 -10.87
N PHE A 209 8.57 -10.44 -9.81
CA PHE A 209 7.96 -11.54 -9.07
C PHE A 209 6.81 -12.23 -9.79
N LYS A 210 6.19 -11.58 -10.77
CA LYS A 210 5.21 -12.20 -11.66
C LYS A 210 5.83 -13.40 -12.42
N ASP A 211 7.11 -13.29 -12.80
CA ASP A 211 7.84 -14.40 -13.43
C ASP A 211 8.16 -15.55 -12.48
N TYR A 212 7.97 -15.36 -11.19
CA TYR A 212 8.13 -16.39 -10.15
C TYR A 212 6.80 -16.92 -9.61
N GLY A 213 5.68 -16.53 -10.20
CA GLY A 213 4.36 -16.98 -9.80
C GLY A 213 3.78 -16.26 -8.58
N ILE A 214 4.31 -15.08 -8.23
CA ILE A 214 3.81 -14.25 -7.13
C ILE A 214 3.18 -12.98 -7.70
N THR A 215 1.92 -12.74 -7.35
CA THR A 215 1.20 -11.51 -7.71
C THR A 215 1.23 -10.54 -6.55
N ILE A 216 1.97 -9.45 -6.70
CA ILE A 216 2.00 -8.35 -5.73
C ILE A 216 0.84 -7.42 -6.04
N THR A 217 -0.15 -7.35 -5.15
CA THR A 217 -1.36 -6.53 -5.31
C THR A 217 -1.18 -5.12 -4.76
N VAL A 218 -0.43 -4.98 -3.68
CA VAL A 218 -0.13 -3.68 -3.06
C VAL A 218 1.37 -3.62 -2.77
N LEU A 219 2.00 -2.57 -3.21
CA LEU A 219 3.32 -2.15 -2.76
C LEU A 219 3.32 -0.62 -2.68
N GLY A 220 3.52 -0.07 -1.51
CA GLY A 220 3.41 1.37 -1.32
C GLY A 220 4.05 1.87 -0.03
N LEU A 221 4.14 3.20 0.06
CA LEU A 221 4.60 3.88 1.26
C LEU A 221 3.53 3.79 2.34
N LYS A 222 3.96 3.46 3.56
CA LYS A 222 3.12 3.50 4.76
C LYS A 222 3.45 4.73 5.60
N GLU A 223 4.71 5.07 5.70
CA GLU A 223 5.22 6.19 6.50
C GLU A 223 6.03 7.14 5.65
N GLY A 224 6.23 8.36 6.17
CA GLY A 224 7.13 9.34 5.57
C GLY A 224 8.59 8.87 5.60
N VAL A 225 9.43 9.62 4.91
CA VAL A 225 10.87 9.43 4.94
C VAL A 225 11.39 9.91 6.29
N SER A 226 12.19 9.10 6.97
CA SER A 226 12.95 9.47 8.15
C SER A 226 14.44 9.39 7.86
N PHE A 227 15.22 10.32 8.40
CA PHE A 227 16.67 10.34 8.20
C PHE A 227 17.36 9.53 9.28
N GLU A 228 18.43 8.83 8.91
CA GLU A 228 19.26 8.07 9.85
C GLU A 228 19.84 8.99 10.95
N ASN A 229 20.25 10.22 10.56
CA ASN A 229 20.71 11.21 11.49
C ASN A 229 19.59 12.23 11.82
N PRO A 230 19.09 12.29 13.07
CA PRO A 230 18.04 13.24 13.47
C PRO A 230 18.40 14.71 13.31
N GLU A 231 19.68 15.06 13.32
CA GLU A 231 20.13 16.45 13.11
C GLU A 231 19.90 16.91 11.67
N ILE A 232 20.00 16.00 10.70
CA ILE A 232 19.69 16.29 9.29
C ILE A 232 18.20 16.57 9.15
N GLN A 233 17.34 15.78 9.80
CA GLN A 233 15.90 16.02 9.82
C GLN A 233 15.59 17.42 10.35
N LYS A 234 16.17 17.80 11.48
CA LYS A 234 15.98 19.14 12.07
C LYS A 234 16.46 20.26 11.16
N ALA A 235 17.60 20.07 10.50
CA ALA A 235 18.13 21.06 9.56
C ALA A 235 17.24 21.24 8.34
N LEU A 236 16.70 20.16 7.79
CA LEU A 236 15.75 20.19 6.67
C LEU A 236 14.42 20.81 7.08
N ASP A 237 13.88 20.44 8.23
CA ASP A 237 12.65 21.03 8.77
C ASP A 237 12.80 22.55 8.97
N ALA A 238 13.93 23.00 9.52
CA ALA A 238 14.26 24.42 9.67
C ALA A 238 14.38 25.15 8.32
N LYS A 239 14.99 24.50 7.33
CA LYS A 239 15.08 25.04 5.96
C LYS A 239 13.69 25.18 5.34
N PHE A 240 12.85 24.15 5.38
CA PHE A 240 11.49 24.20 4.86
C PHE A 240 10.64 25.24 5.59
N ALA A 241 10.76 25.37 6.91
CA ALA A 241 10.08 26.42 7.68
C ALA A 241 10.49 27.81 7.21
N SER A 242 11.79 28.03 7.01
CA SER A 242 12.32 29.32 6.50
C SER A 242 11.82 29.63 5.07
N GLU A 243 11.78 28.64 4.19
CA GLU A 243 11.24 28.80 2.83
C GLU A 243 9.74 29.11 2.85
N GLN A 244 8.97 28.47 3.72
CA GLN A 244 7.55 28.76 3.92
C GLN A 244 7.34 30.18 4.45
N ASP A 245 8.16 30.62 5.41
CA ASP A 245 8.09 31.98 5.95
C ASP A 245 8.39 33.04 4.88
N LEU A 246 9.35 32.79 3.98
CA LEU A 246 9.63 33.66 2.85
C LEU A 246 8.43 33.76 1.89
N VAL A 247 7.81 32.63 1.54
CA VAL A 247 6.60 32.61 0.69
C VAL A 247 5.45 33.36 1.36
N ILE A 248 5.23 33.14 2.67
CA ILE A 248 4.20 33.84 3.43
C ILE A 248 4.48 35.36 3.43
N GLN A 249 5.74 35.77 3.60
CA GLN A 249 6.13 37.19 3.58
C GLN A 249 5.95 37.82 2.21
N GLN A 250 6.30 37.11 1.13
CA GLN A 250 6.05 37.56 -0.24
C GLN A 250 4.55 37.76 -0.48
N ASN A 251 3.71 36.76 -0.15
CA ASN A 251 2.26 36.85 -0.30
C ASN A 251 1.67 38.01 0.51
N LYS A 252 2.16 38.28 1.72
CA LYS A 252 1.75 39.42 2.53
C LYS A 252 2.13 40.76 1.88
N ASN A 253 3.32 40.84 1.33
CA ASN A 253 3.78 42.03 0.63
C ASN A 253 2.98 42.29 -0.63
N GLU A 254 2.70 41.28 -1.45
CA GLU A 254 1.87 41.37 -2.62
C GLU A 254 0.43 41.81 -2.28
N ALA A 255 -0.14 41.22 -1.23
CA ALA A 255 -1.46 41.60 -0.74
C ALA A 255 -1.50 43.05 -0.24
N ALA A 256 -0.45 43.51 0.44
CA ALA A 256 -0.35 44.88 0.90
C ALA A 256 -0.22 45.87 -0.28
N ILE A 257 0.56 45.54 -1.30
CA ILE A 257 0.67 46.34 -2.53
C ILE A 257 -0.67 46.40 -3.25
N ALA A 258 -1.32 45.26 -3.49
CA ALA A 258 -2.61 45.18 -4.13
C ALA A 258 -3.70 45.99 -3.39
N LYS A 259 -3.65 45.96 -2.04
CA LYS A 259 -4.56 46.73 -1.20
C LYS A 259 -4.29 48.25 -1.36
N ALA A 260 -3.03 48.67 -1.31
CA ALA A 260 -2.67 50.08 -1.52
C ALA A 260 -3.05 50.60 -2.91
N GLU A 261 -2.84 49.81 -3.94
CA GLU A 261 -3.26 50.12 -5.30
C GLU A 261 -4.78 50.23 -5.42
N ALA A 262 -5.54 49.31 -4.82
CA ALA A 262 -7.00 49.35 -4.80
C ALA A 262 -7.53 50.61 -4.05
N GLU A 263 -6.92 50.96 -2.90
CA GLU A 263 -7.24 52.16 -2.15
C GLU A 263 -6.93 53.44 -2.96
N ALA A 264 -5.77 53.52 -3.62
CA ALA A 264 -5.41 54.63 -4.50
C ALA A 264 -6.38 54.76 -5.66
N GLN A 265 -6.74 53.66 -6.29
CA GLN A 265 -7.72 53.63 -7.38
C GLN A 265 -9.11 54.08 -6.91
N ALA A 266 -9.54 53.66 -5.73
CA ALA A 266 -10.80 54.10 -5.15
C ALA A 266 -10.84 55.60 -4.90
N VAL A 267 -9.73 56.20 -4.41
CA VAL A 267 -9.60 57.65 -4.24
C VAL A 267 -9.68 58.40 -5.58
N ILE A 268 -8.98 57.89 -6.61
CA ILE A 268 -9.02 58.48 -7.95
C ILE A 268 -10.45 58.46 -8.52
N ILE A 269 -11.12 57.32 -8.46
CA ILE A 269 -12.50 57.14 -8.94
C ILE A 269 -13.45 58.06 -8.17
N ALA A 270 -13.30 58.20 -6.86
CA ALA A 270 -14.10 59.12 -6.05
C ALA A 270 -13.86 60.59 -6.45
N ALA A 271 -12.59 60.98 -6.67
CA ALA A 271 -12.25 62.33 -7.11
C ALA A 271 -12.82 62.64 -8.52
N GLU A 272 -12.69 61.70 -9.44
CA GLU A 272 -13.27 61.84 -10.81
C GLU A 272 -14.80 61.95 -10.77
N ALA A 273 -15.45 61.08 -9.94
CA ALA A 273 -16.90 61.13 -9.77
C ALA A 273 -17.35 62.48 -9.18
N GLN A 274 -16.61 63.00 -8.20
CA GLN A 274 -16.86 64.31 -7.59
C GLN A 274 -16.64 65.47 -8.60
N ALA A 275 -15.57 65.39 -9.38
CA ALA A 275 -15.30 66.40 -10.43
C ALA A 275 -16.41 66.42 -11.48
N LYS A 276 -16.85 65.25 -11.90
CA LYS A 276 -17.96 65.12 -12.87
C LYS A 276 -19.31 65.57 -12.30
N ALA A 277 -19.57 65.33 -11.03
CA ALA A 277 -20.74 65.82 -10.34
C ALA A 277 -20.71 67.37 -10.25
N ASN A 278 -19.55 67.97 -9.89
CA ASN A 278 -19.37 69.39 -9.82
C ASN A 278 -19.51 70.07 -11.21
N GLU A 279 -18.96 69.44 -12.28
CA GLU A 279 -19.13 69.93 -13.64
C GLU A 279 -20.61 69.92 -14.07
N THR A 280 -21.34 68.86 -13.76
CA THR A 280 -22.77 68.72 -14.04
C THR A 280 -23.58 69.77 -13.27
N LEU A 281 -23.22 70.03 -12.01
CA LEU A 281 -23.84 71.03 -11.16
C LEU A 281 -23.57 72.41 -11.72
N ALA A 282 -22.30 72.71 -12.08
CA ALA A 282 -21.94 74.00 -12.68
C ALA A 282 -22.73 74.33 -13.99
N LYS A 283 -22.94 73.26 -14.79
CA LYS A 283 -23.77 73.43 -16.05
C LYS A 283 -25.25 73.62 -15.75
N SER A 284 -25.76 73.14 -14.62
CA SER A 284 -27.17 73.25 -14.24
C SER A 284 -27.52 74.49 -13.41
N ILE A 285 -26.49 75.16 -12.81
CA ILE A 285 -26.69 76.36 -12.01
C ILE A 285 -26.86 77.52 -12.96
N THR A 286 -28.10 78.06 -13.03
CA THR A 286 -28.41 79.28 -13.65
C THR A 286 -28.44 80.41 -12.60
N ASP A 287 -28.37 81.72 -13.07
CA ASP A 287 -28.38 82.87 -12.20
C ASP A 287 -29.60 82.85 -11.23
N ALA A 288 -30.76 82.38 -11.73
CA ALA A 288 -31.99 82.23 -10.93
C ALA A 288 -31.86 81.19 -9.82
N ILE A 289 -31.10 80.08 -10.03
CA ILE A 289 -30.87 79.08 -9.01
C ILE A 289 -29.85 79.54 -7.95
N LEU A 290 -28.86 80.35 -8.39
CA LEU A 290 -27.92 81.01 -7.47
C LEU A 290 -28.64 81.98 -6.52
N GLU A 291 -29.58 82.78 -7.10
CA GLU A 291 -30.42 83.68 -6.29
C GLU A 291 -31.30 82.95 -5.32
N GLN A 292 -31.93 81.82 -5.71
CA GLN A 292 -32.73 80.98 -4.80
C GLN A 292 -31.88 80.36 -3.66
N MET A 293 -30.71 79.81 -3.97
CA MET A 293 -29.79 79.26 -2.98
C MET A 293 -29.27 80.39 -2.05
N TYR A 294 -29.08 81.56 -2.52
CA TYR A 294 -28.71 82.70 -1.70
C TYR A 294 -29.83 83.00 -0.71
N TYR A 295 -31.09 83.15 -1.15
CA TYR A 295 -32.22 83.39 -0.29
C TYR A 295 -32.53 82.27 0.69
N GLU A 296 -32.30 80.96 0.35
CA GLU A 296 -32.47 79.81 1.24
C GLU A 296 -31.45 79.75 2.38
N LYS A 297 -30.24 80.27 2.12
CA LYS A 297 -29.18 80.26 3.10
C LYS A 297 -28.99 81.60 3.83
N TRP A 298 -29.68 82.60 3.39
CA TRP A 298 -29.61 83.93 4.03
C TRP A 298 -30.34 83.89 5.38
N ASN A 299 -29.64 84.23 6.43
CA ASN A 299 -30.16 84.31 7.83
C ASN A 299 -30.98 85.60 8.09
N GLY A 300 -31.24 86.43 7.08
CA GLY A 300 -31.97 87.69 7.26
C GLY A 300 -31.15 88.88 7.76
N GLU A 301 -29.88 88.67 8.01
CA GLU A 301 -28.97 89.71 8.49
C GLU A 301 -28.01 90.12 7.40
N LEU A 302 -27.82 91.42 7.17
CA LEU A 302 -26.84 91.98 6.25
C LEU A 302 -25.44 91.77 6.84
N PRO A 303 -24.50 91.17 6.06
CA PRO A 303 -23.13 91.06 6.50
C PRO A 303 -22.53 92.47 6.62
N TYR A 304 -22.08 92.77 7.82
CA TYR A 304 -21.36 94.05 8.05
C TYR A 304 -19.86 93.82 7.80
N PHE A 305 -19.38 94.40 6.70
CA PHE A 305 -17.94 94.51 6.45
C PHE A 305 -17.54 95.97 6.63
N TYR A 306 -16.64 96.14 7.60
CA TYR A 306 -16.03 97.49 7.77
C TYR A 306 -14.63 97.46 7.17
N GLY A 307 -14.33 98.42 6.29
CA GLY A 307 -12.99 98.66 5.86
C GLY A 307 -12.16 99.30 6.98
N ALA A 308 -10.85 99.34 6.82
CA ALA A 308 -9.94 99.90 7.84
C ALA A 308 -10.23 101.38 8.21
N ASP A 309 -10.94 102.10 7.35
CA ASP A 309 -11.33 103.54 7.51
C ASP A 309 -12.85 103.71 7.82
N GLY A 310 -13.59 102.58 8.17
CA GLY A 310 -14.97 102.66 8.59
C GLY A 310 -16.01 102.83 7.50
N ASP A 311 -15.63 102.87 6.19
CA ASP A 311 -16.59 102.90 5.12
C ASP A 311 -17.18 101.56 4.74
N LEU A 312 -18.46 101.55 4.33
CA LEU A 312 -19.19 100.38 3.93
C LEU A 312 -18.72 99.95 2.52
N LEU A 313 -18.07 98.74 2.42
CA LEU A 313 -17.49 98.23 1.18
C LEU A 313 -18.52 97.54 0.26
N ILE A 314 -19.78 97.55 0.57
CA ILE A 314 -20.82 96.92 -0.28
C ILE A 314 -21.83 98.00 -0.70
N GLU A 315 -21.87 98.37 -2.04
CA GLU A 315 -23.00 99.02 -2.63
C GLU A 315 -24.15 98.03 -2.76
N ILE A 316 -25.25 98.27 -2.14
CA ILE A 316 -26.47 97.54 -2.33
C ILE A 316 -27.10 98.02 -3.61
N PRO A 317 -27.30 97.18 -4.65
CA PRO A 317 -28.06 97.61 -5.84
C PRO A 317 -29.47 97.95 -5.37
N THR A 318 -29.85 99.19 -5.56
CA THR A 318 -31.26 99.63 -5.38
C THR A 318 -32.11 99.08 -6.51
N PRO A 319 -33.34 98.57 -6.23
CA PRO A 319 -34.22 97.90 -7.19
C PRO A 319 -34.62 98.75 -8.43
#